data_f16910e380ca7133c421d9f1ea125231
#
_entry.id   f16910e380ca7133c421d9f1ea125231
#
_cell.length_a   1.000
_cell.length_b   1.000
_cell.length_c   1.000
_cell.angle_alpha   90.00
_cell.angle_beta   90.00
_cell.angle_gamma   90.00
#
_symmetry.space_group_name_H-M   'P 1'
#
loop_
_entity.id
_entity.type
_entity.pdbx_description
1 polymer ?
#
loop_
_entity_poly.entity_id
_entity_poly.type
_entity_poly.pdbx_seq_one_letter_code
_entity_poly.pdbx_strand_id
1 'polypeptide(L)'
;MIKKYLLIPIIIFITICGSEDADVSENNETVQNTINSSVEEPTTDLITAVIDNDLESVNQHIAYGSDLNVQDGTFSNTPLNFAGIYGLTDIANALIDAGADLNLINDDNFTPLCNAAAWGHTSVVTILLDAGADLSAKCFETQIGVSVTLSIAIGAPYSDYIKSLYVDHGEKYNIPYDETKIIEGREKVIELLRSR
;
A
#
# COMPACT_ATOMS: atom_id res chain seq x y z
N MET A 1 -18.90 -21.61 3.25
CA MET A 1 -20.17 -20.87 3.18
C MET A 1 -19.85 -19.47 2.68
N ILE A 2 -20.12 -19.22 1.41
CA ILE A 2 -19.75 -17.98 0.71
C ILE A 2 -20.86 -16.96 0.99
N LYS A 3 -20.57 -15.90 1.74
CA LYS A 3 -21.48 -14.75 1.85
C LYS A 3 -21.28 -13.85 0.64
N LYS A 4 -22.17 -13.99 -0.35
CA LYS A 4 -22.35 -13.02 -1.42
C LYS A 4 -22.93 -11.73 -0.83
N TYR A 5 -22.16 -10.65 -0.85
CA TYR A 5 -22.73 -9.32 -0.65
C TYR A 5 -23.48 -8.93 -1.93
N LEU A 6 -24.80 -8.91 -1.81
CA LEU A 6 -25.71 -8.49 -2.86
C LEU A 6 -25.73 -6.96 -2.85
N LEU A 7 -25.13 -6.34 -3.84
CA LEU A 7 -25.35 -4.93 -4.14
C LEU A 7 -26.80 -4.74 -4.58
N ILE A 8 -27.60 -4.13 -3.74
CA ILE A 8 -28.97 -3.73 -4.07
C ILE A 8 -28.87 -2.33 -4.69
N PRO A 9 -29.19 -2.16 -6.00
CA PRO A 9 -29.35 -0.84 -6.55
C PRO A 9 -30.63 -0.25 -5.95
N ILE A 10 -30.52 0.88 -5.27
CA ILE A 10 -31.69 1.68 -4.87
C ILE A 10 -32.27 2.30 -6.13
N ILE A 11 -33.27 1.66 -6.70
CA ILE A 11 -34.08 2.24 -7.75
C ILE A 11 -35.11 3.13 -7.07
N ILE A 12 -34.91 4.43 -7.11
CA ILE A 12 -35.91 5.41 -6.70
C ILE A 12 -36.91 5.51 -7.84
N PHE A 13 -38.09 4.87 -7.67
CA PHE A 13 -39.22 5.11 -8.55
C PHE A 13 -39.82 6.50 -8.25
N ILE A 14 -39.52 7.47 -9.10
CA ILE A 14 -40.31 8.71 -9.13
C ILE A 14 -41.46 8.48 -10.11
N THR A 15 -42.64 8.27 -9.56
CA THR A 15 -43.87 8.21 -10.36
C THR A 15 -44.26 9.66 -10.72
N ILE A 16 -43.93 10.09 -11.92
CA ILE A 16 -44.48 11.32 -12.50
C ILE A 16 -45.60 10.89 -13.43
N CYS A 17 -46.82 11.22 -13.06
CA CYS A 17 -48.00 11.11 -13.91
C CYS A 17 -48.11 12.41 -14.72
N GLY A 18 -48.13 12.32 -16.05
CA GLY A 18 -48.52 13.45 -16.94
C GLY A 18 -47.66 13.60 -18.19
N SER A 19 -48.20 13.05 -19.26
CA SER A 19 -48.17 13.45 -20.69
C SER A 19 -47.01 14.29 -21.26
N GLU A 20 -46.55 13.77 -22.40
CA GLU A 20 -45.98 14.42 -23.57
C GLU A 20 -44.47 14.27 -23.78
N ASP A 21 -44.22 13.74 -24.97
CA ASP A 21 -42.96 13.44 -25.62
C ASP A 21 -41.89 14.53 -25.51
N ALA A 22 -40.78 14.23 -24.85
CA ALA A 22 -39.53 14.94 -25.01
C ALA A 22 -38.34 13.99 -24.82
N ASP A 23 -37.51 13.98 -25.80
CA ASP A 23 -36.27 13.31 -26.04
C ASP A 23 -35.38 13.15 -24.77
N VAL A 24 -35.21 11.91 -24.32
CA VAL A 24 -34.51 11.56 -23.03
C VAL A 24 -33.04 11.17 -23.26
N SER A 25 -32.43 11.55 -24.37
CA SER A 25 -31.06 11.14 -24.70
C SER A 25 -29.93 12.08 -24.24
N GLU A 26 -30.22 13.31 -23.79
CA GLU A 26 -29.17 14.30 -23.46
C GLU A 26 -28.85 14.45 -21.94
N ASN A 27 -29.67 13.90 -21.05
CA ASN A 27 -29.52 14.21 -19.61
C ASN A 27 -28.64 13.23 -18.80
N ASN A 28 -28.24 12.08 -19.36
CA ASN A 28 -27.44 11.12 -18.63
C ASN A 28 -25.93 11.44 -18.64
N GLU A 29 -25.41 12.04 -19.71
CA GLU A 29 -24.01 12.46 -19.76
C GLU A 29 -23.73 13.68 -18.86
N THR A 30 -24.70 14.57 -18.71
CA THR A 30 -24.52 15.80 -17.91
C THR A 30 -24.56 15.51 -16.42
N VAL A 31 -25.30 14.52 -15.95
CA VAL A 31 -25.37 14.13 -14.52
C VAL A 31 -24.14 13.34 -14.14
N GLN A 32 -23.64 12.47 -15.01
CA GLN A 32 -22.41 11.70 -14.77
C GLN A 32 -21.19 12.63 -14.75
N ASN A 33 -21.15 13.67 -15.59
CA ASN A 33 -20.09 14.68 -15.59
C ASN A 33 -20.13 15.63 -14.38
N THR A 34 -21.30 15.84 -13.78
CA THR A 34 -21.45 16.74 -12.61
C THR A 34 -21.01 16.07 -11.30
N ILE A 35 -21.05 14.73 -11.22
CA ILE A 35 -20.60 13.98 -10.05
C ILE A 35 -19.08 13.83 -10.07
N ASN A 36 -18.46 13.75 -11.25
CA ASN A 36 -16.99 13.63 -11.41
C ASN A 36 -16.25 14.97 -11.33
N SER A 37 -16.94 16.11 -11.26
CA SER A 37 -16.29 17.43 -11.31
C SER A 37 -15.95 18.03 -9.94
N SER A 38 -16.02 17.25 -8.84
CA SER A 38 -15.79 17.80 -7.49
C SER A 38 -14.48 17.35 -6.83
N VAL A 39 -13.77 16.38 -7.39
CA VAL A 39 -12.44 15.99 -6.89
C VAL A 39 -11.40 16.54 -7.85
N GLU A 40 -10.61 17.49 -7.37
CA GLU A 40 -9.52 18.07 -8.16
C GLU A 40 -8.43 17.01 -8.39
N GLU A 41 -7.83 17.03 -9.58
CA GLU A 41 -6.70 16.17 -9.89
C GLU A 41 -5.52 16.50 -8.96
N PRO A 42 -4.89 15.49 -8.31
CA PRO A 42 -3.75 15.71 -7.46
C PRO A 42 -2.60 16.40 -8.20
N THR A 43 -1.94 17.37 -7.55
CA THR A 43 -0.88 18.17 -8.16
C THR A 43 0.50 17.53 -8.11
N THR A 44 0.69 16.57 -7.22
CA THR A 44 1.91 15.75 -7.06
C THR A 44 1.60 14.32 -7.44
N ASP A 45 2.60 13.51 -7.83
CA ASP A 45 2.37 12.09 -8.01
C ASP A 45 2.27 11.35 -6.66
N LEU A 46 1.56 10.21 -6.66
CA LEU A 46 1.27 9.46 -5.45
C LEU A 46 2.53 8.97 -4.72
N ILE A 47 3.55 8.55 -5.48
CA ILE A 47 4.81 8.06 -4.88
C ILE A 47 5.53 9.19 -4.17
N THR A 48 5.62 10.38 -4.78
CA THR A 48 6.19 11.58 -4.16
C THR A 48 5.41 11.95 -2.90
N ALA A 49 4.08 11.96 -2.94
CA ALA A 49 3.25 12.23 -1.76
C ALA A 49 3.55 11.26 -0.59
N VAL A 50 3.76 9.97 -0.90
CA VAL A 50 4.15 8.99 0.13
C VAL A 50 5.55 9.24 0.67
N ILE A 51 6.54 9.48 -0.20
CA ILE A 51 7.94 9.74 0.20
C ILE A 51 8.02 10.98 1.09
N ASP A 52 7.25 12.02 0.77
CA ASP A 52 7.19 13.26 1.53
C ASP A 52 6.35 13.14 2.82
N ASN A 53 5.77 11.96 3.08
CA ASN A 53 4.86 11.69 4.20
C ASN A 53 3.66 12.65 4.21
N ASP A 54 3.16 13.02 3.04
CA ASP A 54 2.01 13.90 2.86
C ASP A 54 0.70 13.10 2.75
N LEU A 55 0.12 12.80 3.91
CA LEU A 55 -1.14 12.04 4.00
C LEU A 55 -2.31 12.78 3.32
N GLU A 56 -2.30 14.11 3.28
CA GLU A 56 -3.37 14.88 2.63
C GLU A 56 -3.36 14.65 1.12
N SER A 57 -2.20 14.76 0.47
CA SER A 57 -2.03 14.46 -0.95
C SER A 57 -2.34 12.99 -1.26
N VAL A 58 -1.93 12.04 -0.40
CA VAL A 58 -2.30 10.62 -0.55
C VAL A 58 -3.83 10.45 -0.53
N ASN A 59 -4.53 11.10 0.40
CA ASN A 59 -5.99 11.05 0.46
C ASN A 59 -6.67 11.71 -0.76
N GLN A 60 -6.07 12.75 -1.35
CA GLN A 60 -6.54 13.33 -2.62
C GLN A 60 -6.44 12.32 -3.76
N HIS A 61 -5.31 11.58 -3.87
CA HIS A 61 -5.16 10.50 -4.84
C HIS A 61 -6.19 9.39 -4.65
N ILE A 62 -6.44 8.98 -3.42
CA ILE A 62 -7.47 7.98 -3.08
C ILE A 62 -8.85 8.48 -3.52
N ALA A 63 -9.21 9.71 -3.18
CA ALA A 63 -10.49 10.29 -3.56
C ALA A 63 -10.64 10.48 -5.07
N TYR A 64 -9.56 10.81 -5.78
CA TYR A 64 -9.53 10.94 -7.24
C TYR A 64 -9.67 9.59 -7.96
N GLY A 65 -9.35 8.48 -7.28
CA GLY A 65 -9.35 7.13 -7.86
C GLY A 65 -8.07 6.80 -8.63
N SER A 66 -6.94 7.38 -8.23
CA SER A 66 -5.63 7.07 -8.79
C SER A 66 -5.28 5.59 -8.61
N ASP A 67 -4.44 5.06 -9.49
CA ASP A 67 -3.88 3.71 -9.32
C ASP A 67 -2.97 3.68 -8.09
N LEU A 68 -3.42 2.97 -7.04
CA LEU A 68 -2.68 2.83 -5.79
C LEU A 68 -1.53 1.81 -5.87
N ASN A 69 -1.42 1.11 -7.00
CA ASN A 69 -0.41 0.07 -7.23
C ASN A 69 0.66 0.51 -8.24
N VAL A 70 0.68 1.79 -8.58
CA VAL A 70 1.73 2.36 -9.44
C VAL A 70 3.10 2.03 -8.89
N GLN A 71 4.04 1.66 -9.78
CA GLN A 71 5.40 1.32 -9.40
C GLN A 71 6.37 2.43 -9.80
N ASP A 72 7.35 2.74 -8.94
CA ASP A 72 8.40 3.69 -9.28
C ASP A 72 9.33 3.13 -10.37
N GLY A 73 9.95 4.04 -11.13
CA GLY A 73 10.82 3.66 -12.25
C GLY A 73 12.23 3.20 -11.86
N THR A 74 12.51 2.98 -10.57
CA THR A 74 13.88 2.67 -10.11
C THR A 74 14.02 1.27 -9.56
N PHE A 75 13.15 0.91 -8.62
CA PHE A 75 13.13 -0.40 -7.95
C PHE A 75 11.76 -1.05 -8.00
N SER A 76 10.85 -0.52 -8.80
CA SER A 76 9.46 -0.99 -8.91
C SER A 76 8.71 -1.00 -7.56
N ASN A 77 9.04 -0.06 -6.65
CA ASN A 77 8.34 0.06 -5.39
C ASN A 77 6.95 0.66 -5.60
N THR A 78 5.94 0.07 -4.98
CA THR A 78 4.60 0.64 -4.88
C THR A 78 4.51 1.68 -3.75
N PRO A 79 3.47 2.54 -3.72
CA PRO A 79 3.19 3.40 -2.57
C PRO A 79 3.20 2.66 -1.24
N LEU A 80 2.64 1.44 -1.19
CA LEU A 80 2.61 0.62 0.02
C LEU A 80 3.98 0.01 0.37
N ASN A 81 4.83 -0.29 -0.64
CA ASN A 81 6.24 -0.65 -0.40
C ASN A 81 6.99 0.50 0.29
N PHE A 82 6.82 1.73 -0.21
CA PHE A 82 7.42 2.90 0.41
C PHE A 82 6.90 3.15 1.82
N ALA A 83 5.59 3.02 2.06
CA ALA A 83 5.05 3.11 3.42
C ALA A 83 5.69 2.06 4.36
N GLY A 84 6.01 0.86 3.85
CA GLY A 84 6.78 -0.16 4.55
C GLY A 84 8.21 0.24 4.83
N ILE A 85 8.91 0.80 3.85
CA ILE A 85 10.32 1.24 3.94
C ILE A 85 10.48 2.37 4.96
N TYR A 86 9.59 3.36 4.94
CA TYR A 86 9.67 4.54 5.82
C TYR A 86 8.93 4.38 7.16
N GLY A 87 8.16 3.31 7.34
CA GLY A 87 7.37 3.10 8.55
C GLY A 87 6.16 4.02 8.68
N LEU A 88 5.55 4.44 7.58
CA LEU A 88 4.47 5.41 7.49
C LEU A 88 3.12 4.76 7.82
N THR A 89 2.83 4.63 9.10
CA THR A 89 1.67 3.90 9.63
C THR A 89 0.34 4.45 9.12
N ASP A 90 0.16 5.77 9.14
CA ASP A 90 -1.10 6.41 8.73
C ASP A 90 -1.34 6.30 7.22
N ILE A 91 -0.28 6.47 6.42
CA ILE A 91 -0.33 6.29 4.97
C ILE A 91 -0.57 4.83 4.60
N ALA A 92 0.09 3.88 5.30
CA ALA A 92 -0.15 2.46 5.09
C ALA A 92 -1.63 2.10 5.34
N ASN A 93 -2.22 2.60 6.43
CA ASN A 93 -3.65 2.41 6.71
C ASN A 93 -4.52 2.98 5.58
N ALA A 94 -4.28 4.22 5.18
CA ALA A 94 -5.08 4.88 4.14
C ALA A 94 -5.03 4.11 2.81
N LEU A 95 -3.84 3.66 2.38
CA LEU A 95 -3.66 2.87 1.16
C LEU A 95 -4.34 1.50 1.25
N ILE A 96 -4.23 0.81 2.39
CA ILE A 96 -4.83 -0.51 2.63
C ILE A 96 -6.36 -0.40 2.64
N ASP A 97 -6.91 0.57 3.36
CA ASP A 97 -8.35 0.81 3.43
C ASP A 97 -8.95 1.17 2.06
N ALA A 98 -8.16 1.82 1.21
CA ALA A 98 -8.51 2.14 -0.17
C ALA A 98 -8.30 0.99 -1.16
N GLY A 99 -7.78 -0.16 -0.73
CA GLY A 99 -7.66 -1.37 -1.54
C GLY A 99 -6.35 -1.53 -2.30
N ALA A 100 -5.27 -0.90 -1.86
CA ALA A 100 -3.93 -1.18 -2.40
C ALA A 100 -3.58 -2.67 -2.27
N ASP A 101 -2.88 -3.22 -3.26
CA ASP A 101 -2.44 -4.62 -3.22
C ASP A 101 -1.33 -4.82 -2.17
N LEU A 102 -1.60 -5.72 -1.22
CA LEU A 102 -0.73 -6.00 -0.09
C LEU A 102 0.53 -6.80 -0.45
N ASN A 103 0.55 -7.42 -1.65
CA ASN A 103 1.51 -8.47 -1.98
C ASN A 103 2.31 -8.19 -3.26
N LEU A 104 2.17 -7.00 -3.87
CA LEU A 104 3.00 -6.64 -5.01
C LEU A 104 4.47 -6.57 -4.61
N ILE A 105 5.30 -7.24 -5.41
CA ILE A 105 6.74 -7.28 -5.22
C ILE A 105 7.44 -6.17 -6.01
N ASN A 106 8.52 -5.66 -5.46
CA ASN A 106 9.46 -4.79 -6.15
C ASN A 106 10.56 -5.59 -6.88
N ASP A 107 11.53 -4.91 -7.50
CA ASP A 107 12.64 -5.57 -8.23
C ASP A 107 13.56 -6.40 -7.32
N ASP A 108 13.59 -6.12 -6.02
CA ASP A 108 14.31 -6.92 -5.02
C ASP A 108 13.49 -8.13 -4.52
N ASN A 109 12.32 -8.39 -5.11
CA ASN A 109 11.33 -9.38 -4.69
C ASN A 109 10.76 -9.13 -3.28
N PHE A 110 10.73 -7.88 -2.81
CA PHE A 110 10.14 -7.53 -1.53
C PHE A 110 8.68 -7.11 -1.68
N THR A 111 7.80 -7.73 -0.89
CA THR A 111 6.45 -7.23 -0.64
C THR A 111 6.48 -6.05 0.35
N PRO A 112 5.39 -5.26 0.50
CA PRO A 112 5.30 -4.25 1.54
C PRO A 112 5.58 -4.80 2.95
N LEU A 113 5.09 -6.02 3.25
CA LEU A 113 5.36 -6.71 4.52
C LEU A 113 6.85 -7.01 4.71
N CYS A 114 7.52 -7.44 3.64
CA CYS A 114 8.95 -7.71 3.64
C CYS A 114 9.76 -6.43 3.90
N ASN A 115 9.41 -5.34 3.23
CA ASN A 115 10.04 -4.04 3.44
C ASN A 115 9.87 -3.58 4.90
N ALA A 116 8.63 -3.57 5.40
CA ALA A 116 8.35 -3.14 6.77
C ALA A 116 9.12 -3.98 7.82
N ALA A 117 9.19 -5.30 7.62
CA ALA A 117 9.93 -6.21 8.51
C ALA A 117 11.45 -5.99 8.41
N ALA A 118 11.98 -5.81 7.21
CA ALA A 118 13.40 -5.57 6.97
C ALA A 118 13.88 -4.28 7.63
N TRP A 119 13.08 -3.22 7.55
CA TRP A 119 13.38 -1.93 8.17
C TRP A 119 12.98 -1.85 9.66
N GLY A 120 12.38 -2.91 10.23
CA GLY A 120 12.02 -2.98 11.65
C GLY A 120 10.78 -2.19 12.04
N HIS A 121 9.91 -1.87 11.10
CA HIS A 121 8.70 -1.06 11.33
C HIS A 121 7.53 -1.92 11.83
N THR A 122 7.58 -2.30 13.11
CA THR A 122 6.63 -3.22 13.77
C THR A 122 5.17 -2.80 13.60
N SER A 123 4.87 -1.50 13.65
CA SER A 123 3.50 -0.99 13.48
C SER A 123 2.96 -1.28 12.08
N VAL A 124 3.75 -1.02 11.03
CA VAL A 124 3.34 -1.30 9.64
C VAL A 124 3.23 -2.81 9.40
N VAL A 125 4.16 -3.62 9.97
CA VAL A 125 4.05 -5.08 9.94
C VAL A 125 2.73 -5.56 10.54
N THR A 126 2.34 -5.01 11.69
CA THR A 126 1.07 -5.35 12.36
C THR A 126 -0.13 -5.06 11.46
N ILE A 127 -0.20 -3.85 10.91
CA ILE A 127 -1.30 -3.42 10.04
C ILE A 127 -1.42 -4.28 8.80
N LEU A 128 -0.30 -4.56 8.13
CA LEU A 128 -0.28 -5.41 6.94
C LEU A 128 -0.77 -6.82 7.23
N LEU A 129 -0.34 -7.42 8.36
CA LEU A 129 -0.79 -8.74 8.77
C LEU A 129 -2.27 -8.76 9.16
N ASP A 130 -2.77 -7.72 9.84
CA ASP A 130 -4.17 -7.60 10.20
C ASP A 130 -5.06 -7.42 8.97
N ALA A 131 -4.54 -6.78 7.93
CA ALA A 131 -5.19 -6.65 6.63
C ALA A 131 -5.12 -7.93 5.76
N GLY A 132 -4.35 -8.94 6.16
CA GLY A 132 -4.25 -10.22 5.46
C GLY A 132 -3.11 -10.30 4.43
N ALA A 133 -2.05 -9.51 4.60
CA ALA A 133 -0.84 -9.67 3.79
C ALA A 133 -0.28 -11.11 3.90
N ASP A 134 0.22 -11.62 2.79
CA ASP A 134 0.71 -13.00 2.73
C ASP A 134 2.04 -13.17 3.48
N LEU A 135 1.95 -13.79 4.66
CA LEU A 135 3.12 -14.11 5.48
C LEU A 135 4.04 -15.17 4.82
N SER A 136 3.51 -15.96 3.89
CA SER A 136 4.26 -16.98 3.15
C SER A 136 5.01 -16.42 1.93
N ALA A 137 4.74 -15.16 1.57
CA ALA A 137 5.43 -14.51 0.46
C ALA A 137 6.95 -14.54 0.67
N LYS A 138 7.65 -15.00 -0.35
CA LYS A 138 9.11 -15.11 -0.31
C LYS A 138 9.72 -13.77 -0.66
N CYS A 139 10.30 -13.09 0.31
CA CYS A 139 10.98 -11.82 0.11
C CYS A 139 12.42 -11.96 -0.40
N PHE A 140 13.01 -13.13 -0.25
CA PHE A 140 14.38 -13.43 -0.67
C PHE A 140 14.53 -14.95 -0.79
N GLU A 141 15.15 -15.43 -1.84
CA GLU A 141 15.36 -16.86 -1.99
C GLU A 141 16.60 -17.28 -1.22
N THR A 142 16.43 -17.66 0.06
CA THR A 142 17.51 -18.33 0.77
C THR A 142 17.58 -19.79 0.33
N GLN A 143 18.81 -20.32 0.16
CA GLN A 143 19.05 -21.71 -0.21
C GLN A 143 18.49 -22.76 0.78
N ILE A 144 17.86 -22.34 1.88
CA ILE A 144 17.38 -23.19 2.97
C ILE A 144 15.85 -23.20 3.16
N GLY A 145 15.08 -22.62 2.24
CA GLY A 145 13.61 -22.83 2.19
C GLY A 145 12.80 -22.24 3.37
N VAL A 146 13.36 -21.33 4.15
CA VAL A 146 12.65 -20.65 5.24
C VAL A 146 11.91 -19.43 4.65
N SER A 147 10.64 -19.23 5.06
CA SER A 147 9.86 -18.05 4.72
C SER A 147 10.65 -16.78 5.03
N VAL A 148 10.84 -15.94 4.05
CA VAL A 148 11.88 -14.91 4.08
C VAL A 148 11.53 -13.74 4.97
N THR A 149 10.24 -13.44 5.19
CA THR A 149 9.83 -12.45 6.18
C THR A 149 10.36 -12.84 7.55
N LEU A 150 10.24 -14.10 7.90
CA LEU A 150 10.79 -14.68 9.13
C LEU A 150 12.32 -14.70 9.09
N SER A 151 12.95 -14.93 7.95
CA SER A 151 14.41 -15.01 7.78
C SER A 151 15.10 -13.64 7.89
N ILE A 152 14.52 -12.61 7.34
CA ILE A 152 15.01 -11.23 7.51
C ILE A 152 14.90 -10.82 8.98
N ALA A 153 13.82 -11.26 9.66
CA ALA A 153 13.62 -11.01 11.06
C ALA A 153 14.51 -11.88 11.96
N ILE A 154 14.77 -13.15 11.65
CA ILE A 154 15.50 -14.11 12.50
C ILE A 154 17.04 -13.89 12.51
N GLY A 155 17.53 -12.84 11.82
CA GLY A 155 18.96 -12.55 11.91
C GLY A 155 19.80 -13.55 11.12
N ALA A 156 19.42 -13.81 9.85
CA ALA A 156 20.47 -14.06 8.87
C ALA A 156 21.54 -13.01 9.14
N PRO A 157 22.82 -13.41 9.28
CA PRO A 157 23.86 -12.43 9.58
C PRO A 157 23.62 -11.28 8.62
N TYR A 158 23.66 -10.09 9.14
CA TYR A 158 23.52 -8.83 8.41
C TYR A 158 24.53 -8.95 7.26
N SER A 159 24.07 -9.59 6.17
CA SER A 159 24.95 -9.86 5.06
C SER A 159 25.29 -8.52 4.45
N ASP A 160 26.52 -8.38 3.99
CA ASP A 160 26.96 -7.17 3.27
C ASP A 160 25.96 -6.78 2.16
N TYR A 161 25.22 -7.76 1.64
CA TYR A 161 24.15 -7.55 0.67
C TYR A 161 22.94 -6.78 1.25
N ILE A 162 22.42 -7.18 2.42
CA ILE A 162 21.31 -6.45 3.07
C ILE A 162 21.75 -5.03 3.42
N LYS A 163 22.99 -4.89 3.90
CA LYS A 163 23.57 -3.58 4.17
C LYS A 163 23.70 -2.72 2.90
N SER A 164 24.09 -3.32 1.79
CA SER A 164 24.15 -2.64 0.48
C SER A 164 22.77 -2.18 0.04
N LEU A 165 21.73 -3.04 0.13
CA LEU A 165 20.35 -2.65 -0.18
C LEU A 165 19.88 -1.44 0.67
N TYR A 166 20.22 -1.44 1.96
CA TYR A 166 19.87 -0.32 2.82
C TYR A 166 20.61 0.96 2.46
N VAL A 167 21.90 0.87 2.12
CA VAL A 167 22.69 2.02 1.68
C VAL A 167 22.12 2.56 0.36
N ASP A 168 21.88 1.70 -0.63
CA ASP A 168 21.37 2.11 -1.93
C ASP A 168 20.00 2.79 -1.82
N HIS A 169 19.06 2.24 -1.06
CA HIS A 169 17.76 2.86 -0.81
C HIS A 169 17.89 4.12 0.02
N GLY A 170 18.71 4.10 1.09
CA GLY A 170 18.92 5.25 1.96
C GLY A 170 19.51 6.44 1.22
N GLU A 171 20.50 6.22 0.36
CA GLU A 171 21.11 7.27 -0.48
C GLU A 171 20.11 7.82 -1.51
N LYS A 172 19.39 6.92 -2.20
CA LYS A 172 18.45 7.32 -3.25
C LYS A 172 17.27 8.12 -2.74
N TYR A 173 16.67 7.68 -1.63
CA TYR A 173 15.44 8.25 -1.09
C TYR A 173 15.67 9.07 0.18
N ASN A 174 16.93 9.40 0.49
CA ASN A 174 17.32 10.19 1.67
C ASN A 174 16.77 9.63 2.99
N ILE A 175 16.75 8.30 3.13
CA ILE A 175 16.32 7.63 4.37
C ILE A 175 17.49 7.66 5.36
N PRO A 176 17.31 8.18 6.59
CA PRO A 176 18.35 8.12 7.60
C PRO A 176 18.64 6.66 7.98
N TYR A 177 19.85 6.20 7.71
CA TYR A 177 20.29 4.87 8.09
C TYR A 177 20.72 4.85 9.55
N ASP A 178 19.94 4.19 10.40
CA ASP A 178 20.26 3.95 11.81
C ASP A 178 20.23 2.43 12.09
N GLU A 179 21.41 1.82 11.99
CA GLU A 179 21.56 0.37 12.15
C GLU A 179 21.01 -0.14 13.49
N THR A 180 21.21 0.65 14.57
CA THR A 180 20.74 0.25 15.90
C THR A 180 19.22 0.20 15.97
N LYS A 181 18.55 1.21 15.45
CA LYS A 181 17.07 1.26 15.40
C LYS A 181 16.49 0.15 14.52
N ILE A 182 17.14 -0.12 13.40
CA ILE A 182 16.71 -1.21 12.50
C ILE A 182 16.80 -2.56 13.21
N ILE A 183 17.92 -2.84 13.90
CA ILE A 183 18.12 -4.09 14.66
C ILE A 183 17.07 -4.21 15.76
N GLU A 184 16.89 -3.19 16.60
CA GLU A 184 15.88 -3.20 17.67
C GLU A 184 14.45 -3.36 17.13
N GLY A 185 14.13 -2.71 16.02
CA GLY A 185 12.83 -2.86 15.36
C GLY A 185 12.60 -4.28 14.84
N ARG A 186 13.61 -4.89 14.24
CA ARG A 186 13.55 -6.28 13.75
C ARG A 186 13.38 -7.30 14.89
N GLU A 187 14.02 -7.09 16.03
CA GLU A 187 13.81 -7.94 17.21
C GLU A 187 12.35 -7.92 17.67
N LYS A 188 11.72 -6.73 17.67
CA LYS A 188 10.28 -6.58 17.98
C LYS A 188 9.40 -7.25 16.94
N VAL A 189 9.75 -7.17 15.64
CA VAL A 189 9.03 -7.89 14.58
C VAL A 189 9.11 -9.41 14.80
N ILE A 190 10.28 -9.95 15.18
CA ILE A 190 10.44 -11.35 15.50
C ILE A 190 9.50 -11.77 16.65
N GLU A 191 9.46 -10.98 17.71
CA GLU A 191 8.60 -11.25 18.86
C GLU A 191 7.12 -11.23 18.47
N LEU A 192 6.71 -10.24 17.67
CA LEU A 192 5.36 -10.14 17.12
C LEU A 192 4.98 -11.39 16.30
N LEU A 193 5.86 -11.83 15.39
CA LEU A 193 5.60 -12.98 14.53
C LEU A 193 5.54 -14.30 15.31
N ARG A 194 6.29 -14.43 16.42
CA ARG A 194 6.24 -15.61 17.29
C ARG A 194 4.96 -15.68 18.15
N SER A 195 4.31 -14.54 18.36
CA SER A 195 3.09 -14.45 19.17
C SER A 195 1.79 -14.69 18.37
N ARG A 196 1.88 -14.78 17.05
CA ARG A 196 0.75 -15.05 16.14
C ARG A 196 0.70 -16.51 15.72
#